data_5d8b8cceccf3c88f223747f952dc6dc8
#
_entry.id   5d8b8cceccf3c88f223747f952dc6dc8
#
_cell.length_a   1.000
_cell.length_b   1.000
_cell.length_c   1.000
_cell.angle_alpha   90.00
_cell.angle_beta   90.00
_cell.angle_gamma   90.00
#
_symmetry.space_group_name_H-M   'P 1'
#
loop_
_entity.id
_entity.type
_entity.pdbx_description
1 polymer ?
#
loop_
_entity_poly.entity_id
_entity_poly.type
_entity_poly.pdbx_seq_one_letter_code
_entity_poly.pdbx_strand_id
1 'polypeptide(L)'
;MYASIKVSAISLKPTKWDKASNAEKLEAFFVEAAKNTPQLILATEGVLEGYVVMDVIEGRATPEAMLEIAEPLDGTYIHRFRRLARQLDTCLCFGFAERCGTASVYNSAVFIDATGEICGTYHKTQFAEGTHPSWNFNCIGETIRAFDTPFGRAGILICNDRWNPLIARTLVLDGAQFLLIPSYGSKGKGQNQTVLARARENGVPIVEANVGMNLIISKGEIVAYKWGNDQISTANIDIPMLPSTEAARRSEQAYLQSQRPEMEVRYRKTIDRLK
;
A
#
# COMPACT_ATOMS: atom_id res chain seq x y z
N MET A 1 1.21 -15.16 19.18
CA MET A 1 2.52 -15.28 18.51
C MET A 1 2.41 -14.47 17.23
N TYR A 2 3.37 -13.61 16.93
CA TYR A 2 3.42 -12.90 15.65
C TYR A 2 3.94 -13.87 14.59
N ALA A 3 3.33 -13.85 13.40
CA ALA A 3 3.95 -14.47 12.22
C ALA A 3 4.97 -13.48 11.67
N SER A 4 6.20 -13.91 11.38
CA SER A 4 7.22 -13.07 10.76
C SER A 4 7.40 -13.49 9.32
N ILE A 5 7.36 -12.53 8.40
CA ILE A 5 7.64 -12.75 6.97
C ILE A 5 8.75 -11.82 6.50
N LYS A 6 9.55 -12.30 5.56
CA LYS A 6 10.54 -11.50 4.85
C LYS A 6 9.87 -10.82 3.67
N VAL A 7 10.03 -9.50 3.56
CA VAL A 7 9.47 -8.71 2.47
C VAL A 7 10.57 -7.93 1.75
N SER A 8 10.37 -7.67 0.47
CA SER A 8 11.21 -6.75 -0.31
C SER A 8 10.37 -5.62 -0.90
N ALA A 9 10.94 -4.41 -0.91
CA ALA A 9 10.38 -3.24 -1.57
C ALA A 9 11.32 -2.74 -2.67
N ILE A 10 10.78 -2.43 -3.86
CA ILE A 10 11.54 -2.03 -5.04
C ILE A 10 11.17 -0.58 -5.40
N SER A 11 12.15 0.35 -5.38
CA SER A 11 11.97 1.74 -5.79
C SER A 11 12.18 1.94 -7.30
N LEU A 12 11.54 1.11 -8.12
CA LEU A 12 11.68 1.13 -9.56
C LEU A 12 11.15 2.46 -10.15
N LYS A 13 11.97 3.11 -10.99
CA LYS A 13 11.54 4.27 -11.79
C LYS A 13 11.16 3.78 -13.19
N PRO A 14 9.87 3.81 -13.56
CA PRO A 14 9.43 3.41 -14.89
C PRO A 14 9.72 4.48 -15.94
N THR A 15 9.74 4.07 -17.19
CA THR A 15 9.77 4.95 -18.37
C THR A 15 8.33 5.30 -18.75
N LYS A 16 8.06 6.58 -18.99
CA LYS A 16 6.73 7.03 -19.42
C LYS A 16 6.37 6.45 -20.78
N TRP A 17 5.13 5.99 -20.93
CA TRP A 17 4.51 5.48 -22.16
C TRP A 17 5.17 4.22 -22.76
N ASP A 18 6.04 3.55 -22.03
CA ASP A 18 6.73 2.34 -22.50
C ASP A 18 6.39 1.12 -21.62
N LYS A 19 5.17 0.62 -21.77
CA LYS A 19 4.65 -0.50 -20.96
C LYS A 19 5.47 -1.78 -21.15
N ALA A 20 5.98 -2.03 -22.35
CA ALA A 20 6.75 -3.24 -22.64
C ALA A 20 8.09 -3.25 -21.89
N SER A 21 8.90 -2.20 -22.05
CA SER A 21 10.17 -2.06 -21.34
C SER A 21 9.98 -1.99 -19.82
N ASN A 22 8.90 -1.34 -19.36
CA ASN A 22 8.58 -1.29 -17.93
C ASN A 22 8.27 -2.69 -17.37
N ALA A 23 7.52 -3.50 -18.09
CA ALA A 23 7.21 -4.87 -17.67
C ALA A 23 8.46 -5.75 -17.64
N GLU A 24 9.37 -5.62 -18.62
CA GLU A 24 10.67 -6.32 -18.62
C GLU A 24 11.53 -5.90 -17.44
N LYS A 25 11.63 -4.59 -17.20
CA LYS A 25 12.38 -4.03 -16.07
C LYS A 25 11.80 -4.50 -14.73
N LEU A 26 10.48 -4.47 -14.57
CA LEU A 26 9.79 -4.91 -13.37
C LEU A 26 10.05 -6.40 -13.09
N GLU A 27 9.96 -7.25 -14.12
CA GLU A 27 10.28 -8.67 -14.01
C GLU A 27 11.72 -8.89 -13.56
N ALA A 28 12.68 -8.19 -14.19
CA ALA A 28 14.10 -8.31 -13.82
C ALA A 28 14.33 -7.92 -12.33
N PHE A 29 13.65 -6.88 -11.85
CA PHE A 29 13.73 -6.48 -10.44
C PHE A 29 13.04 -7.47 -9.48
N PHE A 30 11.93 -8.08 -9.88
CA PHE A 30 11.30 -9.14 -9.08
C PHE A 30 12.22 -10.37 -8.98
N VAL A 31 12.85 -10.79 -10.10
CA VAL A 31 13.83 -11.88 -10.12
C VAL A 31 15.04 -11.56 -9.23
N GLU A 32 15.56 -10.34 -9.28
CA GLU A 32 16.69 -9.92 -8.45
C GLU A 32 16.31 -9.88 -6.96
N ALA A 33 15.14 -9.32 -6.62
CA ALA A 33 14.65 -9.28 -5.24
C ALA A 33 14.40 -10.68 -4.68
N ALA A 34 13.93 -11.63 -5.51
CA ALA A 34 13.67 -13.02 -5.12
C ALA A 34 14.94 -13.77 -4.67
N LYS A 35 16.14 -13.32 -5.07
CA LYS A 35 17.41 -13.90 -4.57
C LYS A 35 17.58 -13.77 -3.05
N ASN A 36 16.91 -12.80 -2.44
CA ASN A 36 16.86 -12.65 -0.98
C ASN A 36 15.83 -13.55 -0.29
N THR A 37 15.15 -14.41 -1.05
CA THR A 37 14.09 -15.30 -0.57
C THR A 37 12.97 -14.61 0.23
N PRO A 38 12.41 -13.48 -0.24
CA PRO A 38 11.27 -12.85 0.41
C PRO A 38 9.99 -13.64 0.11
N GLN A 39 9.03 -13.60 1.01
CA GLN A 39 7.69 -14.17 0.77
C GLN A 39 6.78 -13.20 0.03
N LEU A 40 7.12 -11.90 0.04
CA LEU A 40 6.37 -10.84 -0.64
C LEU A 40 7.32 -9.79 -1.21
N ILE A 41 7.09 -9.38 -2.45
CA ILE A 41 7.81 -8.28 -3.09
C ILE A 41 6.80 -7.21 -3.51
N LEU A 42 7.02 -5.96 -3.06
CA LEU A 42 6.23 -4.79 -3.43
C LEU A 42 7.01 -3.91 -4.41
N ALA A 43 6.35 -3.48 -5.50
CA ALA A 43 6.87 -2.47 -6.42
C ALA A 43 6.01 -1.19 -6.41
N THR A 44 6.41 -0.19 -7.20
CA THR A 44 5.87 1.17 -7.19
C THR A 44 4.49 1.31 -7.84
N GLU A 45 3.85 2.46 -7.63
CA GLU A 45 2.63 2.92 -8.30
C GLU A 45 2.91 3.22 -9.78
N GLY A 46 1.94 2.92 -10.66
CA GLY A 46 2.00 3.29 -12.07
C GLY A 46 3.16 2.66 -12.83
N VAL A 47 3.60 1.47 -12.39
CA VAL A 47 4.86 0.90 -12.86
C VAL A 47 4.80 0.42 -14.31
N LEU A 48 3.62 0.06 -14.83
CA LEU A 48 3.47 -0.42 -16.21
C LEU A 48 3.44 0.73 -17.21
N GLU A 49 2.57 1.70 -17.02
CA GLU A 49 2.39 2.83 -17.95
C GLU A 49 3.38 3.98 -17.72
N GLY A 50 4.11 3.99 -16.60
CA GLY A 50 5.08 5.03 -16.27
C GLY A 50 4.51 6.24 -15.55
N TYR A 51 3.34 6.10 -14.88
CA TYR A 51 2.65 7.19 -14.16
C TYR A 51 2.41 8.41 -15.05
N VAL A 52 1.75 8.19 -16.16
CA VAL A 52 1.63 9.19 -17.26
C VAL A 52 0.48 10.18 -17.09
N VAL A 53 -0.29 10.07 -16.01
CA VAL A 53 -1.46 10.92 -15.72
C VAL A 53 -1.16 12.41 -15.87
N MET A 54 0.03 12.88 -15.43
CA MET A 54 0.42 14.28 -15.55
C MET A 54 0.60 14.73 -16.99
N ASP A 55 1.00 13.84 -17.90
CA ASP A 55 1.14 14.20 -19.32
C ASP A 55 -0.23 14.47 -19.95
N VAL A 56 -1.26 13.77 -19.47
CA VAL A 56 -2.66 13.99 -19.90
C VAL A 56 -3.21 15.28 -19.28
N ILE A 57 -3.01 15.49 -17.97
CA ILE A 57 -3.45 16.72 -17.27
C ILE A 57 -2.84 17.97 -17.92
N GLU A 58 -1.58 17.92 -18.30
CA GLU A 58 -0.85 19.03 -18.92
C GLU A 58 -1.05 19.12 -20.45
N GLY A 59 -1.88 18.26 -21.04
CA GLY A 59 -2.22 18.29 -22.46
C GLY A 59 -1.10 17.77 -23.39
N ARG A 60 -0.11 17.04 -22.85
CA ARG A 60 0.95 16.41 -23.65
C ARG A 60 0.51 15.07 -24.25
N ALA A 61 -0.56 14.50 -23.74
CA ALA A 61 -1.17 13.26 -24.21
C ALA A 61 -2.70 13.35 -24.11
N THR A 62 -3.40 12.48 -24.83
CA THR A 62 -4.87 12.46 -24.85
C THR A 62 -5.45 11.44 -23.87
N PRO A 63 -6.74 11.58 -23.51
CA PRO A 63 -7.50 10.58 -22.77
C PRO A 63 -7.48 9.19 -23.38
N GLU A 64 -7.59 9.16 -24.69
CA GLU A 64 -7.58 7.89 -25.45
C GLU A 64 -6.23 7.18 -25.32
N ALA A 65 -5.11 7.92 -25.37
CA ALA A 65 -3.78 7.35 -25.17
C ALA A 65 -3.65 6.73 -23.77
N MET A 66 -4.26 7.36 -22.72
CA MET A 66 -4.30 6.79 -21.38
C MET A 66 -5.11 5.48 -21.34
N LEU A 67 -6.24 5.45 -22.02
CA LEU A 67 -7.08 4.25 -22.10
C LEU A 67 -6.38 3.10 -22.85
N GLU A 68 -5.62 3.42 -23.91
CA GLU A 68 -4.86 2.44 -24.69
C GLU A 68 -3.69 1.83 -23.90
N ILE A 69 -2.96 2.66 -23.14
CA ILE A 69 -1.82 2.15 -22.37
C ILE A 69 -2.24 1.40 -21.10
N ALA A 70 -3.41 1.71 -20.54
CA ALA A 70 -3.92 1.04 -19.35
C ALA A 70 -4.08 -0.47 -19.59
N GLU A 71 -3.79 -1.26 -18.55
CA GLU A 71 -3.80 -2.73 -18.61
C GLU A 71 -5.07 -3.27 -17.95
N PRO A 72 -5.85 -4.13 -18.56
CA PRO A 72 -6.95 -4.79 -17.87
C PRO A 72 -6.44 -5.82 -16.87
N LEU A 73 -7.21 -6.10 -15.82
CA LEU A 73 -6.82 -7.06 -14.77
C LEU A 73 -6.63 -8.50 -15.29
N ASP A 74 -7.30 -8.84 -16.39
CA ASP A 74 -7.13 -10.10 -17.15
C ASP A 74 -6.19 -9.93 -18.36
N GLY A 75 -5.39 -8.87 -18.41
CA GLY A 75 -4.53 -8.54 -19.51
C GLY A 75 -3.21 -9.33 -19.55
N THR A 76 -2.52 -9.22 -20.67
CA THR A 76 -1.29 -9.97 -20.97
C THR A 76 -0.20 -9.76 -19.92
N TYR A 77 -0.02 -8.52 -19.45
CA TYR A 77 1.02 -8.21 -18.46
C TYR A 77 0.66 -8.71 -17.06
N ILE A 78 -0.60 -8.64 -16.66
CA ILE A 78 -1.03 -9.22 -15.38
C ILE A 78 -0.84 -10.75 -15.42
N HIS A 79 -1.22 -11.43 -16.50
CA HIS A 79 -0.94 -12.86 -16.69
C HIS A 79 0.56 -13.19 -16.68
N ARG A 80 1.42 -12.31 -17.22
CA ARG A 80 2.89 -12.46 -17.13
C ARG A 80 3.34 -12.48 -15.68
N PHE A 81 2.89 -11.54 -14.85
CA PHE A 81 3.27 -11.47 -13.43
C PHE A 81 2.64 -12.57 -12.56
N ARG A 82 1.44 -13.05 -12.93
CA ARG A 82 0.85 -14.26 -12.30
C ARG A 82 1.72 -15.51 -12.56
N ARG A 83 2.27 -15.68 -13.75
CA ARG A 83 3.23 -16.77 -14.06
C ARG A 83 4.55 -16.57 -13.31
N LEU A 84 5.05 -15.34 -13.26
CA LEU A 84 6.28 -15.01 -12.55
C LEU A 84 6.18 -15.29 -11.04
N ALA A 85 5.06 -14.94 -10.40
CA ALA A 85 4.82 -15.23 -8.99
C ALA A 85 4.96 -16.74 -8.69
N ARG A 86 4.36 -17.59 -9.55
CA ARG A 86 4.53 -19.05 -9.46
C ARG A 86 5.97 -19.51 -9.64
N GLN A 87 6.67 -18.95 -10.63
CA GLN A 87 8.06 -19.33 -10.93
C GLN A 87 9.02 -18.96 -9.79
N LEU A 88 8.77 -17.83 -9.12
CA LEU A 88 9.58 -17.34 -8.01
C LEU A 88 9.15 -17.90 -6.65
N ASP A 89 8.01 -18.59 -6.58
CA ASP A 89 7.37 -19.02 -5.33
C ASP A 89 7.24 -17.85 -4.33
N THR A 90 6.78 -16.70 -4.81
CA THR A 90 6.79 -15.44 -4.06
C THR A 90 5.56 -14.60 -4.42
N CYS A 91 4.92 -13.99 -3.43
CA CYS A 91 3.83 -13.05 -3.66
C CYS A 91 4.37 -11.74 -4.27
N LEU A 92 3.63 -11.17 -5.21
CA LEU A 92 3.96 -9.92 -5.87
C LEU A 92 2.85 -8.89 -5.68
N CYS A 93 3.23 -7.62 -5.41
CA CYS A 93 2.29 -6.52 -5.37
C CYS A 93 2.86 -5.31 -6.12
N PHE A 94 2.05 -4.65 -6.94
CA PHE A 94 2.48 -3.47 -7.71
C PHE A 94 1.28 -2.62 -8.15
N GLY A 95 1.54 -1.32 -8.43
CA GLY A 95 0.54 -0.37 -8.93
C GLY A 95 0.61 -0.17 -10.44
N PHE A 96 -0.54 0.04 -11.08
CA PHE A 96 -0.67 0.25 -12.51
C PHE A 96 -1.97 0.98 -12.85
N ALA A 97 -2.06 1.57 -14.05
CA ALA A 97 -3.31 2.06 -14.60
C ALA A 97 -4.15 0.87 -15.09
N GLU A 98 -5.29 0.63 -14.44
CA GLU A 98 -6.19 -0.47 -14.77
C GLU A 98 -7.30 -0.01 -15.69
N ARG A 99 -7.44 -0.67 -16.85
CA ARG A 99 -8.58 -0.47 -17.74
C ARG A 99 -9.73 -1.39 -17.38
N CYS A 100 -10.88 -0.81 -17.03
CA CYS A 100 -12.11 -1.52 -16.79
C CYS A 100 -13.10 -1.26 -17.92
N GLY A 101 -13.41 -2.29 -18.72
CA GLY A 101 -14.26 -2.17 -19.90
C GLY A 101 -13.65 -1.28 -21.00
N THR A 102 -14.49 -0.49 -21.66
CA THR A 102 -14.11 0.28 -22.85
C THR A 102 -13.77 1.75 -22.58
N ALA A 103 -14.11 2.28 -21.39
CA ALA A 103 -14.02 3.72 -21.14
C ALA A 103 -13.49 4.10 -19.76
N SER A 104 -13.24 3.15 -18.86
CA SER A 104 -12.86 3.44 -17.47
C SER A 104 -11.43 3.07 -17.19
N VAL A 105 -10.71 3.97 -16.51
CA VAL A 105 -9.35 3.75 -16.02
C VAL A 105 -9.29 4.04 -14.53
N TYR A 106 -8.70 3.13 -13.76
CA TYR A 106 -8.41 3.32 -12.33
C TYR A 106 -6.90 3.40 -12.10
N ASN A 107 -6.51 4.17 -11.11
CA ASN A 107 -5.19 4.00 -10.51
C ASN A 107 -5.28 2.83 -9.52
N SER A 108 -4.73 1.69 -9.90
CA SER A 108 -4.94 0.41 -9.22
C SER A 108 -3.65 -0.17 -8.67
N ALA A 109 -3.81 -1.06 -7.72
CA ALA A 109 -2.75 -1.99 -7.31
C ALA A 109 -3.32 -3.40 -7.17
N VAL A 110 -2.49 -4.39 -7.49
CA VAL A 110 -2.84 -5.81 -7.45
C VAL A 110 -1.89 -6.56 -6.52
N PHE A 111 -2.44 -7.51 -5.76
CA PHE A 111 -1.70 -8.50 -4.99
C PHE A 111 -1.90 -9.89 -5.61
N ILE A 112 -0.81 -10.51 -6.00
CA ILE A 112 -0.76 -11.85 -6.62
C ILE A 112 -0.01 -12.77 -5.64
N ASP A 113 -0.59 -13.90 -5.27
CA ASP A 113 0.08 -14.86 -4.41
C ASP A 113 1.09 -15.75 -5.15
N ALA A 114 1.83 -16.58 -4.42
CA ALA A 114 2.83 -17.49 -4.98
C ALA A 114 2.22 -18.58 -5.88
N THR A 115 0.92 -18.83 -5.81
CA THR A 115 0.22 -19.71 -6.75
C THR A 115 -0.19 -19.00 -8.05
N GLY A 116 0.04 -17.69 -8.12
CA GLY A 116 -0.34 -16.83 -9.22
C GLY A 116 -1.81 -16.41 -9.21
N GLU A 117 -2.51 -16.59 -8.10
CA GLU A 117 -3.88 -16.11 -7.94
C GLU A 117 -3.91 -14.67 -7.42
N ILE A 118 -4.87 -13.90 -7.91
CA ILE A 118 -5.09 -12.53 -7.44
C ILE A 118 -5.88 -12.60 -6.16
N CYS A 119 -5.22 -12.28 -5.02
CA CYS A 119 -5.85 -12.25 -3.71
C CYS A 119 -6.63 -10.97 -3.47
N GLY A 120 -6.20 -9.85 -4.05
CA GLY A 120 -6.85 -8.58 -3.86
C GLY A 120 -6.41 -7.51 -4.84
N THR A 121 -7.29 -6.52 -5.03
CA THR A 121 -7.04 -5.31 -5.80
C THR A 121 -7.50 -4.11 -4.99
N TYR A 122 -6.92 -2.97 -5.27
CA TYR A 122 -7.33 -1.71 -4.68
C TYR A 122 -7.34 -0.61 -5.74
N HIS A 123 -8.41 0.13 -5.82
CA HIS A 123 -8.54 1.34 -6.63
C HIS A 123 -8.33 2.56 -5.75
N LYS A 124 -7.42 3.45 -6.13
CA LYS A 124 -7.05 4.64 -5.37
C LYS A 124 -8.26 5.52 -5.10
N THR A 125 -8.41 5.95 -3.85
CA THR A 125 -9.56 6.77 -3.41
C THR A 125 -9.21 8.23 -3.23
N GLN A 126 -7.92 8.58 -2.98
CA GLN A 126 -7.47 9.96 -2.79
C GLN A 126 -6.33 10.31 -3.73
N PHE A 127 -6.61 11.09 -4.73
CA PHE A 127 -5.65 11.50 -5.76
C PHE A 127 -4.78 12.68 -5.30
N ALA A 128 -3.50 12.68 -5.71
CA ALA A 128 -2.57 13.77 -5.42
C ALA A 128 -2.80 14.98 -6.33
N GLU A 129 -3.21 14.72 -7.56
CA GLU A 129 -3.38 15.69 -8.62
C GLU A 129 -4.63 16.58 -8.41
N GLY A 130 -5.49 16.20 -7.46
CA GLY A 130 -6.74 16.89 -7.20
C GLY A 130 -7.77 16.71 -8.31
N THR A 131 -8.74 17.62 -8.39
CA THR A 131 -9.77 17.61 -9.43
C THR A 131 -9.30 18.46 -10.60
N HIS A 132 -9.10 17.85 -11.77
CA HIS A 132 -8.75 18.54 -12.99
C HIS A 132 -9.62 18.10 -14.16
N PRO A 133 -10.15 19.03 -15.01
CA PRO A 133 -11.03 18.68 -16.14
C PRO A 133 -10.42 17.70 -17.15
N SER A 134 -9.10 17.73 -17.30
CA SER A 134 -8.36 16.85 -18.22
C SER A 134 -7.89 15.55 -17.57
N TRP A 135 -8.30 15.30 -16.33
CA TRP A 135 -7.80 14.16 -15.60
C TRP A 135 -8.44 12.84 -16.04
N ASN A 136 -7.61 11.84 -16.28
CA ASN A 136 -8.01 10.64 -16.98
C ASN A 136 -7.87 9.33 -16.23
N PHE A 137 -7.71 9.38 -14.92
CA PHE A 137 -8.32 8.39 -14.08
C PHE A 137 -9.77 8.84 -13.92
N ASN A 138 -10.64 8.34 -14.76
CA ASN A 138 -12.03 8.77 -14.75
C ASN A 138 -12.87 8.07 -13.68
N CYS A 139 -12.23 7.13 -12.92
CA CYS A 139 -12.90 6.39 -11.86
C CYS A 139 -12.10 6.49 -10.55
N ILE A 140 -12.80 6.91 -9.51
CA ILE A 140 -12.30 6.91 -8.12
C ILE A 140 -12.69 5.57 -7.49
N GLY A 141 -11.80 4.97 -6.69
CA GLY A 141 -12.10 3.77 -5.93
C GLY A 141 -13.30 3.96 -4.99
N GLU A 142 -14.19 2.98 -4.96
CA GLU A 142 -15.42 3.03 -4.18
C GLU A 142 -15.35 2.21 -2.89
N THR A 143 -14.28 1.43 -2.70
CA THR A 143 -14.12 0.55 -1.55
C THR A 143 -12.75 0.66 -0.91
N ILE A 144 -12.71 0.51 0.41
CA ILE A 144 -11.50 0.41 1.21
C ILE A 144 -11.62 -0.88 2.01
N ARG A 145 -11.07 -2.00 1.46
CA ARG A 145 -11.23 -3.34 2.02
C ARG A 145 -9.89 -4.05 2.17
N ALA A 146 -9.76 -4.76 3.29
CA ALA A 146 -8.71 -5.74 3.48
C ALA A 146 -9.08 -7.07 2.79
N PHE A 147 -8.08 -7.83 2.37
CA PHE A 147 -8.24 -9.11 1.70
C PHE A 147 -7.31 -10.17 2.31
N ASP A 148 -7.67 -11.44 2.15
CA ASP A 148 -6.89 -12.55 2.68
C ASP A 148 -5.67 -12.82 1.82
N THR A 149 -4.53 -13.12 2.48
CA THR A 149 -3.27 -13.54 1.87
C THR A 149 -2.75 -14.77 2.59
N PRO A 150 -1.73 -15.47 2.06
CA PRO A 150 -1.10 -16.59 2.77
C PRO A 150 -0.54 -16.25 4.16
N PHE A 151 -0.38 -14.97 4.48
CA PHE A 151 0.27 -14.49 5.71
C PHE A 151 -0.69 -13.84 6.71
N GLY A 152 -1.97 -13.78 6.40
CA GLY A 152 -3.00 -13.02 7.09
C GLY A 152 -3.67 -12.01 6.19
N ARG A 153 -4.42 -11.04 6.73
CA ARG A 153 -5.13 -10.05 5.93
C ARG A 153 -4.26 -8.85 5.63
N ALA A 154 -4.23 -8.44 4.36
CA ALA A 154 -3.51 -7.27 3.89
C ALA A 154 -4.47 -6.12 3.53
N GLY A 155 -3.96 -4.89 3.63
CA GLY A 155 -4.59 -3.72 3.04
C GLY A 155 -3.64 -3.04 2.05
N ILE A 156 -4.16 -2.54 0.94
CA ILE A 156 -3.41 -1.69 0.01
C ILE A 156 -3.96 -0.27 0.10
N LEU A 157 -3.06 0.70 0.12
CA LEU A 157 -3.35 2.11 -0.10
C LEU A 157 -2.28 2.66 -1.04
N ILE A 158 -2.64 3.58 -1.95
CA ILE A 158 -1.75 4.02 -3.00
C ILE A 158 -1.29 5.46 -2.75
N CYS A 159 0.03 5.64 -2.61
CA CYS A 159 0.71 6.94 -2.61
C CYS A 159 0.04 8.00 -1.72
N ASN A 160 -0.75 8.90 -2.31
CA ASN A 160 -1.39 10.04 -1.63
C ASN A 160 -2.41 9.62 -0.55
N ASP A 161 -2.97 8.41 -0.62
CA ASP A 161 -3.87 7.86 0.41
C ASP A 161 -3.22 7.88 1.81
N ARG A 162 -1.88 7.77 1.90
CA ARG A 162 -1.14 7.79 3.18
C ARG A 162 -1.33 9.06 4.00
N TRP A 163 -1.67 10.19 3.35
CA TRP A 163 -1.89 11.45 4.04
C TRP A 163 -3.23 11.48 4.80
N ASN A 164 -4.21 10.68 4.37
CA ASN A 164 -5.49 10.55 5.05
C ASN A 164 -5.46 9.39 6.05
N PRO A 165 -5.47 9.67 7.38
CA PRO A 165 -5.42 8.62 8.40
C PRO A 165 -6.60 7.66 8.35
N LEU A 166 -7.76 8.12 7.85
CA LEU A 166 -8.97 7.29 7.81
C LEU A 166 -8.83 6.11 6.83
N ILE A 167 -8.05 6.23 5.76
CA ILE A 167 -7.87 5.12 4.79
C ILE A 167 -7.13 3.96 5.45
N ALA A 168 -5.95 4.21 6.04
CA ALA A 168 -5.20 3.18 6.77
C ALA A 168 -6.02 2.61 7.93
N ARG A 169 -6.72 3.48 8.68
CA ARG A 169 -7.56 3.07 9.80
C ARG A 169 -8.71 2.19 9.36
N THR A 170 -9.39 2.51 8.25
CA THR A 170 -10.49 1.70 7.70
C THR A 170 -10.02 0.31 7.31
N LEU A 171 -8.86 0.20 6.64
CA LEU A 171 -8.27 -1.09 6.29
C LEU A 171 -8.00 -1.95 7.54
N VAL A 172 -7.42 -1.36 8.59
CA VAL A 172 -7.12 -2.09 9.83
C VAL A 172 -8.40 -2.48 10.57
N LEU A 173 -9.42 -1.63 10.60
CA LEU A 173 -10.74 -1.95 11.17
C LEU A 173 -11.44 -3.08 10.37
N ASP A 174 -11.18 -3.18 9.06
CA ASP A 174 -11.64 -4.30 8.21
C ASP A 174 -10.73 -5.55 8.34
N GLY A 175 -9.79 -5.54 9.29
CA GLY A 175 -8.97 -6.67 9.69
C GLY A 175 -7.58 -6.74 9.04
N ALA A 176 -7.11 -5.70 8.36
CA ALA A 176 -5.75 -5.69 7.82
C ALA A 176 -4.72 -5.80 8.96
N GLN A 177 -3.80 -6.75 8.81
CA GLN A 177 -2.71 -7.01 9.75
C GLN A 177 -1.37 -6.44 9.25
N PHE A 178 -1.30 -6.04 7.99
CA PHE A 178 -0.20 -5.30 7.39
C PHE A 178 -0.70 -4.47 6.21
N LEU A 179 0.03 -3.40 5.89
CA LEU A 179 -0.33 -2.48 4.83
C LEU A 179 0.77 -2.37 3.77
N LEU A 180 0.37 -2.25 2.51
CA LEU A 180 1.24 -2.12 1.36
C LEU A 180 0.98 -0.78 0.67
N ILE A 181 2.05 -0.03 0.36
CA ILE A 181 1.95 1.31 -0.23
C ILE A 181 2.81 1.38 -1.50
N PRO A 182 2.27 1.00 -2.66
CA PRO A 182 2.88 1.40 -3.92
C PRO A 182 2.75 2.91 -4.11
N SER A 183 3.86 3.59 -4.46
CA SER A 183 3.91 5.06 -4.53
C SER A 183 4.72 5.56 -5.71
N TYR A 184 4.38 6.77 -6.18
CA TYR A 184 5.13 7.52 -7.18
C TYR A 184 5.25 8.99 -6.79
N GLY A 185 6.40 9.41 -6.25
CA GLY A 185 6.66 10.79 -5.85
C GLY A 185 6.60 11.04 -4.35
N SER A 186 6.61 12.31 -3.95
CA SER A 186 6.69 12.76 -2.55
C SER A 186 7.79 12.07 -1.75
N LYS A 187 9.00 12.61 -1.82
CA LYS A 187 10.16 12.09 -1.11
C LYS A 187 10.57 13.05 -0.01
N GLY A 188 10.86 12.54 1.16
CA GLY A 188 11.39 13.39 2.22
C GLY A 188 10.97 12.96 3.61
N LYS A 189 11.53 13.68 4.60
CA LYS A 189 11.29 13.37 6.02
C LYS A 189 9.81 13.42 6.41
N GLY A 190 9.04 14.38 5.90
CA GLY A 190 7.62 14.52 6.22
C GLY A 190 6.80 13.32 5.76
N GLN A 191 7.08 12.81 4.56
CA GLN A 191 6.41 11.61 4.04
C GLN A 191 6.76 10.36 4.87
N ASN A 192 8.05 10.14 5.20
CA ASN A 192 8.47 9.02 6.04
C ASN A 192 7.82 9.08 7.43
N GLN A 193 7.73 10.27 8.02
CA GLN A 193 7.05 10.50 9.31
C GLN A 193 5.56 10.16 9.23
N THR A 194 4.90 10.52 8.14
CA THR A 194 3.49 10.20 7.93
C THR A 194 3.27 8.70 7.84
N VAL A 195 4.09 7.97 7.06
CA VAL A 195 3.98 6.49 6.96
C VAL A 195 4.28 5.83 8.30
N LEU A 196 5.30 6.32 9.03
CA LEU A 196 5.61 5.84 10.38
C LEU A 196 4.44 6.09 11.36
N ALA A 197 3.79 7.25 11.27
CA ALA A 197 2.59 7.54 12.06
C ALA A 197 1.45 6.55 11.73
N ARG A 198 1.19 6.27 10.42
CA ARG A 198 0.17 5.27 10.03
C ARG A 198 0.46 3.90 10.64
N ALA A 199 1.73 3.45 10.66
CA ALA A 199 2.11 2.18 11.27
C ALA A 199 1.88 2.17 12.78
N ARG A 200 2.29 3.23 13.48
CA ARG A 200 2.22 3.34 14.94
C ARG A 200 0.78 3.45 15.46
N GLU A 201 -0.03 4.31 14.86
CA GLU A 201 -1.41 4.54 15.29
C GLU A 201 -2.34 3.34 15.05
N ASN A 202 -1.99 2.49 14.07
CA ASN A 202 -2.75 1.30 13.73
C ASN A 202 -2.15 0.00 14.27
N GLY A 203 -0.91 0.03 14.77
CA GLY A 203 -0.23 -1.13 15.34
C GLY A 203 0.12 -2.23 14.31
N VAL A 204 0.27 -1.87 13.03
CA VAL A 204 0.54 -2.81 11.94
C VAL A 204 1.82 -2.44 11.19
N PRO A 205 2.57 -3.42 10.65
CA PRO A 205 3.71 -3.14 9.78
C PRO A 205 3.24 -2.54 8.45
N ILE A 206 4.12 -1.72 7.87
CA ILE A 206 3.90 -1.10 6.55
C ILE A 206 5.12 -1.33 5.67
N VAL A 207 4.87 -1.74 4.43
CA VAL A 207 5.86 -1.81 3.36
C VAL A 207 5.52 -0.75 2.32
N GLU A 208 6.42 0.19 2.07
CA GLU A 208 6.28 1.18 1.01
C GLU A 208 7.36 1.02 -0.05
N ALA A 209 6.93 0.94 -1.31
CA ALA A 209 7.77 1.01 -2.49
C ALA A 209 7.44 2.31 -3.24
N ASN A 210 8.33 3.28 -3.19
CA ASN A 210 8.14 4.58 -3.82
C ASN A 210 9.26 4.85 -4.84
N VAL A 211 8.96 5.49 -5.94
CA VAL A 211 9.98 5.92 -6.89
C VAL A 211 11.01 6.80 -6.18
N GLY A 212 12.24 6.28 -6.10
CA GLY A 212 13.37 6.94 -5.45
C GLY A 212 13.49 6.73 -3.94
N MET A 213 12.68 5.83 -3.34
CA MET A 213 12.77 5.53 -1.92
C MET A 213 12.01 4.24 -1.56
N ASN A 214 12.58 3.42 -0.68
CA ASN A 214 11.87 2.31 -0.04
C ASN A 214 11.82 2.52 1.48
N LEU A 215 10.72 2.11 2.10
CA LEU A 215 10.52 2.20 3.55
C LEU A 215 9.80 0.95 4.04
N ILE A 216 10.42 0.23 4.98
CA ILE A 216 9.81 -0.94 5.63
C ILE A 216 9.75 -0.66 7.12
N ILE A 217 8.54 -0.78 7.69
CA ILE A 217 8.26 -0.51 9.10
C ILE A 217 7.70 -1.79 9.74
N SER A 218 8.24 -2.16 10.88
CA SER A 218 7.75 -3.25 11.72
C SER A 218 7.76 -2.82 13.17
N LYS A 219 6.74 -3.19 13.95
CA LYS A 219 6.60 -2.81 15.38
C LYS A 219 6.76 -1.31 15.65
N GLY A 220 6.30 -0.48 14.72
CA GLY A 220 6.39 0.97 14.85
C GLY A 220 7.79 1.57 14.66
N GLU A 221 8.75 0.79 14.15
CA GLU A 221 10.12 1.21 13.86
C GLU A 221 10.49 0.97 12.40
N ILE A 222 11.33 1.85 11.84
CA ILE A 222 11.87 1.69 10.49
C ILE A 222 12.93 0.58 10.54
N VAL A 223 12.65 -0.55 9.89
CA VAL A 223 13.56 -1.71 9.85
C VAL A 223 14.38 -1.79 8.56
N ALA A 224 13.94 -1.13 7.49
CA ALA A 224 14.76 -0.90 6.29
C ALA A 224 14.35 0.39 5.60
N TYR A 225 15.35 1.07 5.05
CA TYR A 225 15.21 2.31 4.30
C TYR A 225 16.31 2.41 3.26
N LYS A 226 15.95 2.73 2.02
CA LYS A 226 16.92 3.09 0.97
C LYS A 226 16.41 4.27 0.17
N TRP A 227 17.33 5.18 -0.10
CA TRP A 227 17.12 6.32 -0.99
C TRP A 227 17.73 6.03 -2.36
N GLY A 228 17.06 6.46 -3.41
CA GLY A 228 17.49 6.31 -4.80
C GLY A 228 16.50 5.51 -5.63
N ASN A 229 16.53 5.74 -6.94
CA ASN A 229 15.79 4.93 -7.90
C ASN A 229 16.44 3.55 -8.03
N ASP A 230 15.63 2.58 -8.45
CA ASP A 230 16.09 1.25 -8.83
C ASP A 230 16.86 0.55 -7.68
N GLN A 231 16.36 0.71 -6.45
CA GLN A 231 16.91 0.07 -5.25
C GLN A 231 15.97 -1.02 -4.73
N ILE A 232 16.55 -2.04 -4.10
CA ILE A 232 15.81 -3.09 -3.39
C ILE A 232 16.16 -2.98 -1.90
N SER A 233 15.15 -2.93 -1.05
CA SER A 233 15.26 -3.06 0.40
C SER A 233 14.58 -4.33 0.86
N THR A 234 15.22 -5.11 1.73
CA THR A 234 14.66 -6.35 2.26
C THR A 234 14.74 -6.34 3.78
N ALA A 235 13.65 -6.73 4.45
CA ALA A 235 13.59 -6.87 5.90
C ALA A 235 12.52 -7.89 6.32
N ASN A 236 12.57 -8.31 7.57
CA ASN A 236 11.48 -9.05 8.20
C ASN A 236 10.46 -8.07 8.79
N ILE A 237 9.17 -8.38 8.62
CA ILE A 237 8.07 -7.71 9.31
C ILE A 237 7.33 -8.71 10.18
N ASP A 238 6.87 -8.27 11.35
CA ASP A 238 6.08 -9.08 12.26
C ASP A 238 4.60 -8.74 12.10
N ILE A 239 3.83 -9.71 11.60
CA ILE A 239 2.39 -9.57 11.37
C ILE A 239 1.67 -9.85 12.69
N PRO A 240 0.94 -8.87 13.27
CA PRO A 240 0.21 -9.06 14.50
C PRO A 240 -0.95 -10.05 14.32
N MET A 241 -1.31 -10.74 15.37
CA MET A 241 -2.58 -11.48 15.39
C MET A 241 -3.75 -10.50 15.33
N LEU A 242 -4.84 -10.91 14.70
CA LEU A 242 -6.08 -10.13 14.75
C LEU A 242 -6.51 -9.92 16.20
N PRO A 243 -6.88 -8.70 16.61
CA PRO A 243 -7.39 -8.44 17.94
C PRO A 243 -8.69 -9.24 18.16
N SER A 244 -8.82 -9.90 19.30
CA SER A 244 -10.04 -10.59 19.66
C SER A 244 -10.96 -9.64 20.46
N THR A 245 -12.28 -9.82 20.28
CA THR A 245 -13.28 -9.10 21.08
C THR A 245 -13.08 -9.32 22.59
N GLU A 246 -12.64 -10.51 22.98
CA GLU A 246 -12.33 -10.84 24.37
C GLU A 246 -11.10 -10.07 24.89
N ALA A 247 -10.05 -9.93 24.08
CA ALA A 247 -8.87 -9.12 24.44
C ALA A 247 -9.25 -7.64 24.59
N ALA A 248 -10.11 -7.13 23.71
CA ALA A 248 -10.62 -5.76 23.81
C ALA A 248 -11.42 -5.54 25.10
N ARG A 249 -12.31 -6.46 25.46
CA ARG A 249 -13.09 -6.40 26.72
C ARG A 249 -12.20 -6.46 27.97
N ARG A 250 -11.18 -7.33 27.97
CA ARG A 250 -10.22 -7.38 29.07
C ARG A 250 -9.45 -6.07 29.22
N SER A 251 -9.02 -5.47 28.08
CA SER A 251 -8.32 -4.19 28.09
C SER A 251 -9.21 -3.05 28.59
N GLU A 252 -10.47 -3.00 28.13
CA GLU A 252 -11.47 -2.04 28.61
C GLU A 252 -11.70 -2.16 30.13
N GLN A 253 -11.92 -3.37 30.60
CA GLN A 253 -12.13 -3.64 32.03
C GLN A 253 -10.93 -3.22 32.86
N ALA A 254 -9.71 -3.56 32.43
CA ALA A 254 -8.49 -3.15 33.13
C ALA A 254 -8.34 -1.62 33.16
N TYR A 255 -8.64 -0.93 32.06
CA TYR A 255 -8.63 0.53 31.99
C TYR A 255 -9.65 1.15 32.95
N LEU A 256 -10.90 0.71 32.88
CA LEU A 256 -11.96 1.25 33.75
C LEU A 256 -11.67 1.03 35.24
N GLN A 257 -11.15 -0.15 35.60
CA GLN A 257 -10.77 -0.45 36.98
C GLN A 257 -9.61 0.43 37.47
N SER A 258 -8.61 0.70 36.63
CA SER A 258 -7.41 1.43 37.04
C SER A 258 -7.56 2.96 36.97
N GLN A 259 -8.22 3.47 35.93
CA GLN A 259 -8.20 4.91 35.59
C GLN A 259 -9.46 5.64 36.03
N ARG A 260 -10.62 4.99 36.00
CA ARG A 260 -11.89 5.62 36.30
C ARG A 260 -11.95 6.23 37.68
N PRO A 261 -11.48 5.56 38.78
CA PRO A 261 -11.51 6.16 40.14
C PRO A 261 -10.69 7.44 40.21
N GLU A 262 -9.51 7.49 39.57
CA GLU A 262 -8.67 8.67 39.53
C GLU A 262 -9.35 9.83 38.79
N MET A 263 -9.96 9.55 37.63
CA MET A 263 -10.67 10.56 36.86
C MET A 263 -11.89 11.10 37.58
N GLU A 264 -12.62 10.28 38.31
CA GLU A 264 -13.74 10.72 39.18
C GLU A 264 -13.28 11.68 40.28
N VAL A 265 -12.14 11.40 40.91
CA VAL A 265 -11.56 12.30 41.92
C VAL A 265 -11.15 13.63 41.30
N ARG A 266 -10.48 13.61 40.13
CA ARG A 266 -10.09 14.84 39.42
C ARG A 266 -11.31 15.67 39.01
N TYR A 267 -12.34 15.02 38.50
CA TYR A 267 -13.56 15.67 38.08
C TYR A 267 -14.28 16.35 39.24
N ARG A 268 -14.45 15.68 40.37
CA ARG A 268 -15.05 16.25 41.59
C ARG A 268 -14.28 17.50 42.08
N LYS A 269 -12.95 17.41 42.15
CA LYS A 269 -12.12 18.56 42.56
C LYS A 269 -12.30 19.76 41.61
N THR A 270 -12.51 19.53 40.32
CA THR A 270 -12.75 20.60 39.35
C THR A 270 -14.14 21.23 39.54
N ILE A 271 -15.18 20.43 39.70
CA ILE A 271 -16.54 20.91 39.97
C ILE A 271 -16.62 21.71 41.29
N ASP A 272 -15.96 21.25 42.35
CA ASP A 272 -15.94 21.94 43.63
C ASP A 272 -15.22 23.30 43.59
N ARG A 273 -14.27 23.48 42.67
CA ARG A 273 -13.61 24.79 42.44
C ARG A 273 -14.46 25.75 41.60
N LEU A 274 -15.43 25.24 40.83
CA LEU A 274 -16.31 26.05 40.01
C LEU A 274 -17.60 26.48 40.73
N LYS A 275 -17.87 25.90 41.89
CA LYS A 275 -18.95 26.32 42.82
C LYS A 275 -18.47 27.40 43.77
#